data_bc0354edebeccbab179e44f8865b8f51
#
_entry.id   bc0354edebeccbab179e44f8865b8f51
#
_cell.length_a   1.000
_cell.length_b   1.000
_cell.length_c   1.000
_cell.angle_alpha   90.00
_cell.angle_beta   90.00
_cell.angle_gamma   90.00
#
_symmetry.space_group_name_H-M   'P 1'
#
loop_
_entity.id
_entity.type
_entity.pdbx_description
1 polymer ?
#
loop_
_entity_poly.entity_id
_entity_poly.type
_entity_poly.pdbx_seq_one_letter_code
_entity_poly.pdbx_strand_id
1 'polypeptide(L)'
;EDLTSLITKYKEKGYRDARVVSESVVYDKEINKINIDVNVEEGRKYYFGDIRFLGNTVYSDQTLNSLLGIKRGEIYNGVLLQKRIDDNTSPDSENITNLYQNNGYLWSSINPVEVKTENDTIDFEIRITEGPIAYLNNVTVKGNDKTNDRVIYRELRTRPGQKWSKDQVIRSIREL
;
A
#
# COMPACT_ATOMS: atom_id res chain seq x y z
N GLU A 1 1.41 -18.46 9.49
CA GLU A 1 0.40 -17.51 8.92
C GLU A 1 -0.41 -16.85 10.03
N ASP A 2 -0.93 -17.62 10.99
CA ASP A 2 -1.77 -17.11 12.08
C ASP A 2 -1.02 -16.17 13.04
N LEU A 3 0.24 -16.46 13.38
CA LEU A 3 1.05 -15.61 14.26
C LEU A 3 1.40 -14.25 13.62
N THR A 4 1.65 -14.26 12.32
CA THR A 4 1.88 -13.01 11.57
C THR A 4 0.61 -12.15 11.56
N SER A 5 -0.55 -12.78 11.38
CA SER A 5 -1.86 -12.12 11.45
C SER A 5 -2.12 -11.54 12.85
N LEU A 6 -1.78 -12.28 13.91
CA LEU A 6 -1.89 -11.82 15.28
C LEU A 6 -1.06 -10.55 15.52
N ILE A 7 0.22 -10.56 15.18
CA ILE A 7 1.09 -9.41 15.33
C ILE A 7 0.65 -8.22 14.46
N THR A 8 0.15 -8.48 13.25
CA THR A 8 -0.44 -7.45 12.40
C THR A 8 -1.61 -6.75 13.10
N LYS A 9 -2.47 -7.50 13.81
CA LYS A 9 -3.58 -6.93 14.59
C LYS A 9 -3.11 -6.06 15.77
N TYR A 10 -2.02 -6.43 16.43
CA TYR A 10 -1.41 -5.58 17.45
C TYR A 10 -0.88 -4.29 16.83
N LYS A 11 -0.16 -4.36 15.71
CA LYS A 11 0.36 -3.19 14.98
C LYS A 11 -0.74 -2.27 14.48
N GLU A 12 -1.90 -2.80 14.04
CA GLU A 12 -3.08 -2.02 13.67
C GLU A 12 -3.64 -1.21 14.86
N LYS A 13 -3.42 -1.67 16.09
CA LYS A 13 -3.90 -1.04 17.33
C LYS A 13 -2.89 -0.11 18.00
N GLY A 14 -1.75 0.15 17.36
CA GLY A 14 -0.73 1.08 17.84
C GLY A 14 0.48 0.41 18.50
N TYR A 15 0.50 -0.88 18.63
CA TYR A 15 1.61 -1.61 19.25
C TYR A 15 2.68 -1.96 18.22
N ARG A 16 3.45 -0.93 17.81
CA ARG A 16 4.48 -1.05 16.76
C ARG A 16 5.49 -2.17 17.04
N ASP A 17 5.90 -2.28 18.31
CA ASP A 17 6.97 -3.16 18.74
C ASP A 17 6.47 -4.54 19.19
N ALA A 18 5.17 -4.83 18.99
CA ALA A 18 4.58 -6.11 19.34
C ALA A 18 5.30 -7.28 18.64
N ARG A 19 5.65 -8.30 19.43
CA ARG A 19 6.33 -9.50 18.94
C ARG A 19 5.91 -10.75 19.69
N VAL A 20 5.98 -11.88 19.02
CA VAL A 20 5.89 -13.18 19.69
C VAL A 20 7.22 -13.49 20.37
N VAL A 21 7.19 -13.74 21.67
CA VAL A 21 8.35 -14.10 22.48
C VAL A 21 8.59 -15.60 22.45
N SER A 22 7.50 -16.36 22.58
CA SER A 22 7.55 -17.82 22.52
C SER A 22 6.23 -18.39 22.07
N GLU A 23 6.30 -19.55 21.44
CA GLU A 23 5.14 -20.38 21.09
C GLU A 23 5.35 -21.81 21.53
N SER A 24 4.29 -22.48 21.90
CA SER A 24 4.29 -23.90 22.25
C SER A 24 3.03 -24.55 21.69
N VAL A 25 3.21 -25.69 21.07
CA VAL A 25 2.10 -26.51 20.53
C VAL A 25 2.22 -27.89 21.13
N VAL A 26 1.27 -28.27 21.97
CA VAL A 26 1.24 -29.57 22.65
C VAL A 26 -0.01 -30.34 22.24
N TYR A 27 0.20 -31.52 21.69
CA TYR A 27 -0.89 -32.43 21.36
C TYR A 27 -1.21 -33.32 22.55
N ASP A 28 -2.43 -33.17 23.09
CA ASP A 28 -2.97 -34.04 24.15
C ASP A 28 -3.65 -35.24 23.51
N LYS A 29 -3.01 -36.39 23.62
CA LYS A 29 -3.49 -37.66 23.03
C LYS A 29 -4.72 -38.25 23.74
N GLU A 30 -4.91 -37.92 25.03
CA GLU A 30 -6.02 -38.50 25.81
C GLU A 30 -7.37 -37.91 25.41
N ILE A 31 -7.39 -36.61 25.13
CA ILE A 31 -8.59 -35.88 24.74
C ILE A 31 -8.61 -35.52 23.23
N ASN A 32 -7.59 -35.95 22.48
CA ASN A 32 -7.43 -35.68 21.03
C ASN A 32 -7.52 -34.19 20.69
N LYS A 33 -6.83 -33.34 21.48
CA LYS A 33 -6.81 -31.87 21.29
C LYS A 33 -5.40 -31.35 21.21
N ILE A 34 -5.28 -30.20 20.57
CA ILE A 34 -4.03 -29.42 20.49
C ILE A 34 -4.17 -28.21 21.40
N ASN A 35 -3.22 -28.03 22.31
CA ASN A 35 -3.06 -26.82 23.10
C ASN A 35 -2.01 -25.95 22.44
N ILE A 36 -2.33 -24.70 22.23
CA ILE A 36 -1.44 -23.71 21.63
C ILE A 36 -1.28 -22.56 22.63
N ASP A 37 -0.05 -22.37 23.12
CA ASP A 37 0.30 -21.27 23.99
C ASP A 37 1.19 -20.29 23.21
N VAL A 38 0.80 -19.02 23.18
CA VAL A 38 1.54 -17.95 22.51
C VAL A 38 1.78 -16.82 23.50
N ASN A 39 3.05 -16.54 23.78
CA ASN A 39 3.45 -15.40 24.60
C ASN A 39 3.76 -14.21 23.69
N VAL A 40 3.04 -13.12 23.90
CA VAL A 40 3.21 -11.88 23.14
C VAL A 40 3.72 -10.78 24.07
N GLU A 41 4.75 -10.09 23.63
CA GLU A 41 5.19 -8.82 24.22
C GLU A 41 4.60 -7.68 23.37
N GLU A 42 3.66 -6.93 23.93
CA GLU A 42 2.95 -5.87 23.22
C GLU A 42 3.81 -4.62 23.00
N GLY A 43 4.70 -4.30 23.95
CA GLY A 43 5.46 -3.06 23.95
C GLY A 43 4.60 -1.85 24.31
N ARG A 44 4.99 -0.67 23.81
CA ARG A 44 4.28 0.58 24.04
C ARG A 44 3.27 0.85 22.92
N LYS A 45 2.23 1.60 23.27
CA LYS A 45 1.25 2.09 22.31
C LYS A 45 1.72 3.43 21.75
N TYR A 46 1.80 3.54 20.42
CA TYR A 46 2.29 4.72 19.73
C TYR A 46 1.16 5.49 19.04
N TYR A 47 1.44 6.76 18.75
CA TYR A 47 0.54 7.70 18.07
C TYR A 47 1.28 8.36 16.91
N PHE A 48 0.53 8.77 15.88
CA PHE A 48 1.08 9.57 14.80
C PHE A 48 1.43 10.97 15.27
N GLY A 49 2.64 11.40 14.99
CA GLY A 49 3.14 12.74 15.14
C GLY A 49 2.93 13.59 13.89
N ASP A 50 3.91 14.45 13.60
CA ASP A 50 3.91 15.24 12.38
C ASP A 50 4.27 14.39 11.16
N ILE A 51 3.53 14.58 10.07
CA ILE A 51 3.79 13.94 8.79
C ILE A 51 4.16 15.02 7.79
N ARG A 52 5.35 14.93 7.20
CA ARG A 52 5.87 15.86 6.20
C ARG A 52 6.13 15.14 4.90
N PHE A 53 5.91 15.83 3.78
CA PHE A 53 6.23 15.31 2.46
C PHE A 53 7.50 15.99 1.93
N LEU A 54 8.36 15.22 1.28
CA LEU A 54 9.57 15.73 0.63
C LEU A 54 9.68 15.19 -0.79
N GLY A 55 10.01 16.07 -1.73
CA GLY A 55 10.20 15.73 -3.15
C GLY A 55 8.91 15.74 -3.98
N ASN A 56 7.78 16.14 -3.39
CA ASN A 56 6.48 16.29 -4.06
C ASN A 56 6.41 17.64 -4.79
N THR A 57 6.80 17.67 -6.06
CA THR A 57 6.72 18.90 -6.89
C THR A 57 5.40 18.98 -7.67
N VAL A 58 4.77 17.85 -7.94
CA VAL A 58 3.54 17.73 -8.74
C VAL A 58 2.29 17.96 -7.90
N TYR A 59 2.24 17.41 -6.70
CA TYR A 59 1.08 17.53 -5.81
C TYR A 59 1.44 18.29 -4.54
N SER A 60 0.50 19.14 -4.08
CA SER A 60 0.67 19.89 -2.84
C SER A 60 0.59 18.97 -1.61
N ASP A 61 1.22 19.39 -0.51
CA ASP A 61 1.12 18.72 0.79
C ASP A 61 -0.34 18.58 1.23
N GLN A 62 -1.18 19.57 0.94
CA GLN A 62 -2.61 19.52 1.27
C GLN A 62 -3.32 18.38 0.54
N THR A 63 -3.04 18.18 -0.76
CA THR A 63 -3.60 17.10 -1.56
C THR A 63 -3.16 15.74 -1.01
N LEU A 64 -1.87 15.59 -0.76
CA LEU A 64 -1.30 14.33 -0.24
C LEU A 64 -1.78 14.01 1.17
N ASN A 65 -1.88 15.02 2.06
CA ASN A 65 -2.45 14.86 3.40
C ASN A 65 -3.93 14.45 3.36
N SER A 66 -4.72 15.02 2.44
CA SER A 66 -6.13 14.66 2.27
C SER A 66 -6.29 13.20 1.85
N LEU A 67 -5.43 12.73 0.96
CA LEU A 67 -5.44 11.34 0.48
C LEU A 67 -4.92 10.37 1.54
N LEU A 68 -3.87 10.76 2.27
CA LEU A 68 -3.33 9.97 3.36
C LEU A 68 -4.36 9.78 4.49
N GLY A 69 -5.11 10.84 4.81
CA GLY A 69 -6.22 10.83 5.77
C GLY A 69 -5.82 10.46 7.19
N ILE A 70 -4.55 10.66 7.57
CA ILE A 70 -4.00 10.39 8.90
C ILE A 70 -3.72 11.72 9.59
N LYS A 71 -4.15 11.85 10.85
CA LYS A 71 -3.97 13.07 11.63
C LYS A 71 -3.01 12.86 12.80
N ARG A 72 -2.31 13.92 13.16
CA ARG A 72 -1.51 13.96 14.37
C ARG A 72 -2.35 13.59 15.60
N GLY A 73 -1.81 12.72 16.47
CA GLY A 73 -2.46 12.24 17.69
C GLY A 73 -3.38 11.02 17.49
N GLU A 74 -3.62 10.58 16.26
CA GLU A 74 -4.30 9.31 16.01
C GLU A 74 -3.42 8.14 16.43
N ILE A 75 -4.05 7.02 16.79
CA ILE A 75 -3.33 5.79 17.14
C ILE A 75 -2.50 5.35 15.93
N TYR A 76 -1.21 5.09 16.16
CA TYR A 76 -0.32 4.59 15.13
C TYR A 76 -0.86 3.28 14.52
N ASN A 77 -0.97 3.25 13.21
CA ASN A 77 -1.35 2.07 12.44
C ASN A 77 -0.47 2.01 11.18
N GLY A 78 0.63 1.26 11.27
CA GLY A 78 1.58 1.12 10.17
C GLY A 78 0.99 0.41 8.95
N VAL A 79 0.01 -0.48 9.16
CA VAL A 79 -0.70 -1.18 8.08
C VAL A 79 -1.57 -0.18 7.29
N LEU A 80 -2.29 0.69 8.00
CA LEU A 80 -3.09 1.75 7.38
C LEU A 80 -2.19 2.74 6.62
N LEU A 81 -1.09 3.19 7.24
CA LEU A 81 -0.11 4.07 6.60
C LEU A 81 0.38 3.47 5.27
N GLN A 82 0.79 2.20 5.29
CA GLN A 82 1.26 1.52 4.09
C GLN A 82 0.15 1.42 3.03
N LYS A 83 -1.08 1.07 3.40
CA LYS A 83 -2.22 1.03 2.47
C LYS A 83 -2.55 2.40 1.85
N ARG A 84 -2.44 3.47 2.62
CA ARG A 84 -2.67 4.82 2.11
C ARG A 84 -1.56 5.30 1.16
N ILE A 85 -0.36 4.76 1.32
CA ILE A 85 0.76 5.03 0.42
C ILE A 85 0.68 4.13 -0.80
N ASP A 86 0.58 2.81 -0.61
CA ASP A 86 0.57 1.82 -1.68
C ASP A 86 -0.20 0.57 -1.25
N ASP A 87 -1.38 0.38 -1.79
CA ASP A 87 -2.21 -0.81 -1.54
C ASP A 87 -2.11 -1.78 -2.72
N ASN A 88 -1.24 -2.76 -2.59
CA ASN A 88 -1.05 -3.80 -3.60
C ASN A 88 -2.20 -4.83 -3.64
N THR A 89 -3.11 -4.81 -2.66
CA THR A 89 -4.24 -5.76 -2.60
C THR A 89 -5.44 -5.28 -3.40
N SER A 90 -5.55 -3.99 -3.62
CA SER A 90 -6.66 -3.36 -4.35
C SER A 90 -6.13 -2.39 -5.41
N PRO A 91 -6.08 -2.82 -6.69
CA PRO A 91 -5.57 -1.98 -7.78
C PRO A 91 -6.31 -0.64 -7.97
N ASP A 92 -7.58 -0.61 -7.57
CA ASP A 92 -8.45 0.57 -7.71
C ASP A 92 -8.47 1.43 -6.43
N SER A 93 -7.66 1.11 -5.42
CA SER A 93 -7.63 1.86 -4.17
C SER A 93 -7.12 3.29 -4.38
N GLU A 94 -7.75 4.24 -3.67
CA GLU A 94 -7.28 5.61 -3.59
C GLU A 94 -6.07 5.66 -2.63
N ASN A 95 -4.87 5.69 -3.20
CA ASN A 95 -3.61 5.82 -2.47
C ASN A 95 -2.63 6.74 -3.22
N ILE A 96 -1.56 7.15 -2.55
CA ILE A 96 -0.61 8.13 -3.10
C ILE A 96 0.10 7.56 -4.33
N THR A 97 0.52 6.29 -4.31
CA THR A 97 1.18 5.65 -5.46
C THR A 97 0.26 5.61 -6.68
N ASN A 98 -1.01 5.26 -6.51
CA ASN A 98 -1.97 5.25 -7.61
C ASN A 98 -2.26 6.66 -8.14
N LEU A 99 -2.29 7.69 -7.28
CA LEU A 99 -2.42 9.08 -7.71
C LEU A 99 -1.29 9.45 -8.70
N TYR A 100 -0.05 9.12 -8.38
CA TYR A 100 1.09 9.37 -9.26
C TYR A 100 1.05 8.51 -10.52
N GLN A 101 0.83 7.20 -10.39
CA GLN A 101 0.83 6.26 -11.51
C GLN A 101 -0.32 6.50 -12.50
N ASN A 102 -1.47 6.96 -12.04
CA ASN A 102 -2.59 7.32 -12.92
C ASN A 102 -2.36 8.61 -13.70
N ASN A 103 -1.36 9.41 -13.31
CA ASN A 103 -1.01 10.66 -13.97
C ASN A 103 0.34 10.61 -14.71
N GLY A 104 0.82 9.43 -15.05
CA GLY A 104 1.99 9.23 -15.89
C GLY A 104 3.29 8.93 -15.15
N TYR A 105 3.33 9.03 -13.84
CA TYR A 105 4.54 8.84 -13.04
C TYR A 105 4.74 7.36 -12.68
N LEU A 106 4.95 6.52 -13.69
CA LEU A 106 5.11 5.06 -13.56
C LEU A 106 6.23 4.68 -12.59
N TRP A 107 7.31 5.43 -12.58
CA TRP A 107 8.50 5.16 -11.76
C TRP A 107 8.52 5.96 -10.45
N SER A 108 7.38 6.50 -10.04
CA SER A 108 7.29 7.16 -8.74
C SER A 108 7.56 6.17 -7.59
N SER A 109 8.28 6.64 -6.59
CA SER A 109 8.57 5.89 -5.37
C SER A 109 8.23 6.74 -4.15
N ILE A 110 7.44 6.19 -3.25
CA ILE A 110 6.94 6.86 -2.06
C ILE A 110 7.35 6.05 -0.83
N ASN A 111 8.25 6.61 -0.02
CA ASN A 111 8.86 5.92 1.10
C ASN A 111 8.59 6.66 2.42
N PRO A 112 7.78 6.10 3.33
CA PRO A 112 7.62 6.66 4.67
C PRO A 112 8.87 6.34 5.51
N VAL A 113 9.43 7.36 6.15
CA VAL A 113 10.59 7.24 7.03
C VAL A 113 10.21 7.79 8.39
N GLU A 114 10.40 6.99 9.45
CA GLU A 114 10.30 7.46 10.83
C GLU A 114 11.51 8.35 11.11
N VAL A 115 11.29 9.62 11.42
CA VAL A 115 12.39 10.58 11.67
C VAL A 115 12.59 10.88 13.14
N LYS A 116 11.55 10.75 13.95
CA LYS A 116 11.61 11.00 15.38
C LYS A 116 10.58 10.15 16.11
N THR A 117 10.99 9.60 17.27
CA THR A 117 10.06 8.94 18.19
C THR A 117 10.30 9.52 19.57
N GLU A 118 9.31 10.23 20.10
CA GLU A 118 9.39 10.90 21.40
C GLU A 118 8.02 10.88 22.09
N ASN A 119 7.99 10.56 23.38
CA ASN A 119 6.76 10.50 24.19
C ASN A 119 5.64 9.66 23.53
N ASP A 120 5.99 8.48 23.03
CA ASP A 120 5.11 7.53 22.34
C ASP A 120 4.47 8.11 21.03
N THR A 121 5.04 9.20 20.50
CA THR A 121 4.64 9.83 19.25
C THR A 121 5.71 9.64 18.19
N ILE A 122 5.31 9.26 16.98
CA ILE A 122 6.21 8.97 15.86
C ILE A 122 5.96 10.00 14.76
N ASP A 123 7.00 10.80 14.45
CA ASP A 123 6.99 11.73 13.31
C ASP A 123 7.50 11.02 12.04
N PHE A 124 6.84 11.30 10.93
CA PHE A 124 7.15 10.72 9.63
C PHE A 124 7.55 11.76 8.60
N GLU A 125 8.49 11.36 7.77
CA GLU A 125 8.87 12.03 6.55
C GLU A 125 8.57 11.12 5.36
N ILE A 126 7.59 11.48 4.54
CA ILE A 126 7.23 10.73 3.34
C ILE A 126 8.06 11.26 2.19
N ARG A 127 9.09 10.50 1.81
CA ARG A 127 10.04 10.83 0.74
C ARG A 127 9.50 10.35 -0.58
N ILE A 128 9.31 11.29 -1.51
CA ILE A 128 8.74 11.06 -2.82
C ILE A 128 9.80 11.30 -3.89
N THR A 129 9.97 10.31 -4.76
CA THR A 129 10.73 10.46 -6.01
C THR A 129 9.74 10.30 -7.15
N GLU A 130 9.43 11.38 -7.86
CA GLU A 130 8.36 11.39 -8.86
C GLU A 130 8.76 10.70 -10.16
N GLY A 131 10.00 10.85 -10.58
CA GLY A 131 10.52 10.33 -11.85
C GLY A 131 9.93 11.03 -13.09
N PRO A 132 10.30 10.61 -14.30
CA PRO A 132 9.79 11.18 -15.54
C PRO A 132 8.38 10.67 -15.86
N ILE A 133 7.62 11.45 -16.64
CA ILE A 133 6.32 11.05 -17.15
C ILE A 133 6.51 9.98 -18.23
N ALA A 134 5.82 8.86 -18.09
CA ALA A 134 5.76 7.79 -19.07
C ALA A 134 4.61 8.00 -20.07
N TYR A 135 4.86 7.66 -21.32
CA TYR A 135 3.87 7.63 -22.39
C TYR A 135 3.81 6.25 -23.01
N LEU A 136 2.62 5.84 -23.43
CA LEU A 136 2.42 4.60 -24.17
C LEU A 136 2.96 4.77 -25.59
N ASN A 137 3.97 3.99 -25.98
CA ASN A 137 4.54 4.04 -27.32
C ASN A 137 3.70 3.19 -28.29
N ASN A 138 3.44 1.92 -27.93
CA ASN A 138 2.71 0.98 -28.77
C ASN A 138 1.85 0.05 -27.91
N VAL A 139 0.75 -0.41 -28.49
CA VAL A 139 -0.11 -1.47 -27.94
C VAL A 139 -0.23 -2.55 -29.00
N THR A 140 0.19 -3.75 -28.69
CA THR A 140 0.14 -4.90 -29.63
C THR A 140 -0.80 -5.96 -29.08
N VAL A 141 -1.70 -6.43 -29.91
CA VAL A 141 -2.59 -7.55 -29.62
C VAL A 141 -1.97 -8.85 -30.17
N LYS A 142 -2.00 -9.93 -29.39
CA LYS A 142 -1.53 -11.26 -29.80
C LYS A 142 -2.46 -12.35 -29.25
N GLY A 143 -2.61 -13.46 -29.99
CA GLY A 143 -3.40 -14.61 -29.55
C GLY A 143 -4.91 -14.50 -29.82
N ASN A 144 -5.32 -13.52 -30.60
CA ASN A 144 -6.73 -13.28 -30.95
C ASN A 144 -7.13 -13.98 -32.27
N ASP A 145 -6.90 -15.29 -32.36
CA ASP A 145 -7.11 -16.08 -33.61
C ASP A 145 -8.55 -16.02 -34.16
N LYS A 146 -9.53 -15.75 -33.28
CA LYS A 146 -10.96 -15.70 -33.64
C LYS A 146 -11.55 -14.27 -33.65
N THR A 147 -10.87 -13.32 -33.04
CA THR A 147 -11.38 -11.94 -32.88
C THR A 147 -10.52 -10.96 -33.64
N ASN A 148 -11.16 -10.12 -34.45
CA ASN A 148 -10.45 -9.08 -35.20
C ASN A 148 -9.82 -8.04 -34.24
N ASP A 149 -8.56 -7.66 -34.48
CA ASP A 149 -7.84 -6.64 -33.72
C ASP A 149 -8.65 -5.36 -33.50
N ARG A 150 -9.41 -4.93 -34.51
CA ARG A 150 -10.24 -3.71 -34.44
C ARG A 150 -11.27 -3.77 -33.32
N VAL A 151 -11.82 -4.95 -33.03
CA VAL A 151 -12.79 -5.14 -31.94
C VAL A 151 -12.06 -4.97 -30.60
N ILE A 152 -10.90 -5.57 -30.45
CA ILE A 152 -10.08 -5.49 -29.23
C ILE A 152 -9.62 -4.04 -28.98
N TYR A 153 -9.06 -3.38 -30.02
CA TYR A 153 -8.64 -1.98 -29.90
C TYR A 153 -9.77 -1.01 -29.53
N ARG A 154 -11.00 -1.33 -29.87
CA ARG A 154 -12.16 -0.51 -29.49
C ARG A 154 -12.42 -0.56 -27.99
N GLU A 155 -12.22 -1.71 -27.35
CA GLU A 155 -12.47 -1.93 -25.92
C GLU A 155 -11.30 -1.43 -25.05
N LEU A 156 -10.09 -1.27 -25.63
CA LEU A 156 -8.94 -0.75 -24.90
C LEU A 156 -9.11 0.72 -24.52
N ARG A 157 -8.89 1.04 -23.26
CA ARG A 157 -8.85 2.41 -22.72
C ARG A 157 -7.49 3.08 -22.96
N THR A 158 -6.46 2.27 -23.27
CA THR A 158 -5.09 2.72 -23.49
C THR A 158 -4.80 2.86 -24.98
N ARG A 159 -4.19 3.99 -25.39
CA ARG A 159 -3.85 4.26 -26.79
C ARG A 159 -2.41 4.77 -26.92
N PRO A 160 -1.71 4.44 -28.02
CA PRO A 160 -0.41 5.02 -28.29
C PRO A 160 -0.39 6.54 -28.21
N GLY A 161 0.67 7.12 -27.62
CA GLY A 161 0.83 8.56 -27.41
C GLY A 161 0.16 9.11 -26.15
N GLN A 162 -0.68 8.36 -25.47
CA GLN A 162 -1.27 8.78 -24.20
C GLN A 162 -0.28 8.64 -23.04
N LYS A 163 -0.48 9.48 -22.00
CA LYS A 163 0.21 9.28 -20.73
C LYS A 163 -0.13 7.93 -20.13
N TRP A 164 0.83 7.31 -19.50
CA TRP A 164 0.58 6.12 -18.68
C TRP A 164 -0.49 6.38 -17.62
N SER A 165 -1.37 5.42 -17.44
CA SER A 165 -2.35 5.40 -16.35
C SER A 165 -2.61 3.96 -15.95
N LYS A 166 -2.27 3.63 -14.70
CA LYS A 166 -2.49 2.29 -14.13
C LYS A 166 -3.96 1.89 -14.19
N ASP A 167 -4.86 2.80 -13.82
CA ASP A 167 -6.31 2.59 -13.85
C ASP A 167 -6.80 2.25 -15.27
N GLN A 168 -6.38 2.99 -16.29
CA GLN A 168 -6.78 2.71 -17.66
C GLN A 168 -6.28 1.36 -18.17
N VAL A 169 -5.06 0.94 -17.78
CA VAL A 169 -4.53 -0.38 -18.11
C VAL A 169 -5.34 -1.48 -17.44
N ILE A 170 -5.63 -1.34 -16.14
CA ILE A 170 -6.43 -2.31 -15.39
C ILE A 170 -7.84 -2.43 -15.96
N ARG A 171 -8.49 -1.31 -16.28
CA ARG A 171 -9.81 -1.32 -16.95
C ARG A 171 -9.76 -2.00 -18.30
N SER A 172 -8.74 -1.72 -19.11
CA SER A 172 -8.56 -2.40 -20.40
C SER A 172 -8.44 -3.92 -20.26
N ILE A 173 -7.72 -4.40 -19.24
CA ILE A 173 -7.60 -5.84 -18.96
C ILE A 173 -8.93 -6.46 -18.53
N ARG A 174 -9.77 -5.72 -17.80
CA ARG A 174 -11.09 -6.21 -17.33
C ARG A 174 -12.17 -6.21 -18.40
N GLU A 175 -12.03 -5.36 -19.42
CA GLU A 175 -12.98 -5.24 -20.51
C GLU A 175 -12.68 -6.20 -21.69
N LEU A 176 -11.52 -6.87 -21.69
CA LEU A 176 -11.14 -7.94 -22.64
C LEU A 176 -11.55 -9.33 -22.14
#